data_d6151d3fa4a50615f90611ab5c48729a
#
_entry.id   d6151d3fa4a50615f90611ab5c48729a
#
_cell.length_a   1.000
_cell.length_b   1.000
_cell.length_c   1.000
_cell.angle_alpha   90.00
_cell.angle_beta   90.00
_cell.angle_gamma   90.00
#
_symmetry.space_group_name_H-M   'P 1'
#
loop_
_entity.id
_entity.type
_entity.pdbx_description
1 polymer ?
#
loop_
_entity_poly.entity_id
_entity_poly.type
_entity_poly.pdbx_seq_one_letter_code
_entity_poly.pdbx_strand_id
1 'polypeptide(L)'
;MFHGGGWLINDKSIMDQAAKYMASNGEYVVCNVDYRLLGYQGNTVTLNEIVNDALGAVLLVKDNIASYGGDPYRVALTGDSAGAHLAAAVVNLGLNLSSRDYAQNNLAFQPSYLPEGMTAEQVAVDDGLAVQAAVLSYGVFDVAGSAGGGFESWKNPFWYVGGALPRGVFGGDYSLQSHPELYRGVSPAHNIPTATERLLPPQLLTVGSEDS
;
A
#
# COMPACT_ATOMS: atom_id res chain seq x y z
N MET A 1 -0.57 9.62 -4.52
CA MET A 1 -1.50 8.76 -5.26
C MET A 1 -0.82 7.44 -5.57
N PHE A 2 -1.52 6.32 -5.38
CA PHE A 2 -1.05 4.97 -5.70
C PHE A 2 -1.91 4.39 -6.83
N HIS A 3 -1.27 3.88 -7.88
CA HIS A 3 -1.98 3.33 -9.03
C HIS A 3 -2.48 1.90 -8.80
N GLY A 4 -3.54 1.50 -9.50
CA GLY A 4 -4.02 0.13 -9.56
C GLY A 4 -3.21 -0.76 -10.52
N GLY A 5 -3.66 -2.00 -10.69
CA GLY A 5 -3.04 -2.97 -11.58
C GLY A 5 -2.66 -4.28 -10.90
N GLY A 6 -3.34 -4.65 -9.81
CA GLY A 6 -3.15 -5.93 -9.11
C GLY A 6 -1.74 -6.15 -8.57
N TRP A 7 -0.99 -5.08 -8.29
CA TRP A 7 0.43 -5.13 -7.91
C TRP A 7 1.34 -5.78 -8.96
N LEU A 8 0.86 -5.96 -10.19
CA LEU A 8 1.56 -6.68 -11.27
C LEU A 8 1.82 -5.83 -12.52
N ILE A 9 0.99 -4.83 -12.77
CA ILE A 9 1.03 -4.02 -13.99
C ILE A 9 0.89 -2.53 -13.67
N ASN A 10 1.10 -1.69 -14.69
CA ASN A 10 1.04 -0.24 -14.66
C ASN A 10 2.27 0.39 -13.98
N ASP A 11 2.30 1.70 -14.04
CA ASP A 11 3.24 2.60 -13.37
C ASP A 11 2.52 3.92 -13.03
N LYS A 12 3.23 4.84 -12.39
CA LYS A 12 2.68 6.14 -11.97
C LYS A 12 2.02 6.93 -13.10
N SER A 13 2.43 6.75 -14.35
CA SER A 13 1.94 7.55 -15.49
C SER A 13 0.46 7.37 -15.76
N ILE A 14 -0.13 6.24 -15.38
CA ILE A 14 -1.58 6.00 -15.52
C ILE A 14 -2.41 7.01 -14.71
N MET A 15 -1.83 7.57 -13.64
CA MET A 15 -2.48 8.55 -12.77
C MET A 15 -2.20 10.01 -13.21
N ASP A 16 -1.39 10.26 -14.23
CA ASP A 16 -0.94 11.59 -14.64
C ASP A 16 -2.08 12.55 -14.98
N GLN A 17 -3.11 12.05 -15.66
CA GLN A 17 -4.24 12.90 -16.02
C GLN A 17 -5.02 13.37 -14.78
N ALA A 18 -5.26 12.45 -13.84
CA ALA A 18 -5.92 12.77 -12.57
C ALA A 18 -5.05 13.71 -11.73
N ALA A 19 -3.75 13.44 -11.64
CA ALA A 19 -2.81 14.29 -10.91
C ALA A 19 -2.76 15.71 -11.47
N LYS A 20 -2.66 15.86 -12.79
CA LYS A 20 -2.70 17.17 -13.46
C LYS A 20 -4.00 17.91 -13.22
N TYR A 21 -5.13 17.20 -13.29
CA TYR A 21 -6.43 17.79 -13.00
C TYR A 21 -6.53 18.31 -11.57
N MET A 22 -6.12 17.49 -10.59
CA MET A 22 -6.16 17.89 -9.18
C MET A 22 -5.21 19.07 -8.89
N ALA A 23 -4.00 19.03 -9.43
CA ALA A 23 -3.04 20.12 -9.25
C ALA A 23 -3.49 21.44 -9.92
N SER A 24 -4.20 21.35 -11.06
CA SER A 24 -4.65 22.54 -11.80
C SER A 24 -5.96 23.14 -11.29
N ASN A 25 -6.82 22.36 -10.64
CA ASN A 25 -8.16 22.78 -10.20
C ASN A 25 -8.31 22.81 -8.67
N GLY A 26 -7.36 22.27 -7.94
CA GLY A 26 -7.26 22.34 -6.49
C GLY A 26 -5.90 22.91 -6.08
N GLU A 27 -5.77 23.35 -4.87
CA GLU A 27 -4.49 23.82 -4.31
C GLU A 27 -3.68 22.64 -3.77
N TYR A 28 -3.40 21.63 -4.65
CA TYR A 28 -2.69 20.42 -4.27
C TYR A 28 -1.33 20.32 -4.94
N VAL A 29 -0.32 19.94 -4.17
CA VAL A 29 0.88 19.30 -4.72
C VAL A 29 0.59 17.81 -4.80
N VAL A 30 0.67 17.22 -6.00
CA VAL A 30 0.29 15.82 -6.23
C VAL A 30 1.52 14.98 -6.53
N CYS A 31 1.71 13.90 -5.77
CA CYS A 31 2.77 12.94 -5.96
C CYS A 31 2.21 11.61 -6.44
N ASN A 32 2.57 11.17 -7.66
CA ASN A 32 2.30 9.83 -8.15
C ASN A 32 3.44 8.91 -7.76
N VAL A 33 3.11 7.78 -7.17
CA VAL A 33 4.10 6.83 -6.62
C VAL A 33 4.28 5.65 -7.59
N ASP A 34 5.55 5.37 -7.94
CA ASP A 34 5.95 4.08 -8.47
C ASP A 34 6.38 3.20 -7.29
N TYR A 35 5.72 2.11 -7.09
CA TYR A 35 6.09 1.06 -6.15
C TYR A 35 6.51 -0.20 -6.92
N ARG A 36 7.31 -1.06 -6.30
CA ARG A 36 7.70 -2.32 -6.94
C ARG A 36 6.48 -3.16 -7.28
N LEU A 37 6.57 -3.93 -8.36
CA LEU A 37 5.54 -4.87 -8.77
C LEU A 37 5.98 -6.30 -8.45
N LEU A 38 5.01 -7.19 -8.20
CA LEU A 38 5.26 -8.60 -7.87
C LEU A 38 6.17 -9.31 -8.89
N GLY A 39 6.07 -8.93 -10.18
CA GLY A 39 6.88 -9.49 -11.27
C GLY A 39 8.33 -8.99 -11.32
N TYR A 40 8.68 -7.96 -10.56
CA TYR A 40 10.03 -7.39 -10.60
C TYR A 40 11.06 -8.33 -9.97
N GLN A 41 12.35 -8.04 -10.21
CA GLN A 41 13.48 -8.79 -9.69
C GLN A 41 13.42 -10.30 -10.02
N GLY A 42 12.97 -10.64 -11.24
CA GLY A 42 12.83 -12.03 -11.65
C GLY A 42 11.64 -12.74 -10.99
N ASN A 43 10.56 -12.02 -10.74
CA ASN A 43 9.33 -12.53 -10.12
C ASN A 43 9.52 -12.93 -8.64
N THR A 44 10.28 -12.15 -7.88
CA THR A 44 10.57 -12.46 -6.46
C THR A 44 10.04 -11.42 -5.46
N VAL A 45 9.65 -10.23 -5.92
CA VAL A 45 9.10 -9.18 -5.05
C VAL A 45 7.84 -9.66 -4.35
N THR A 46 7.73 -9.41 -3.06
CA THR A 46 6.63 -9.85 -2.22
C THR A 46 5.70 -8.69 -1.85
N LEU A 47 4.45 -8.99 -1.48
CA LEU A 47 3.45 -7.94 -1.22
C LEU A 47 3.82 -7.05 -0.02
N ASN A 48 4.47 -7.60 1.00
CA ASN A 48 4.95 -6.75 2.10
C ASN A 48 6.07 -5.80 1.67
N GLU A 49 6.93 -6.18 0.71
CA GLU A 49 7.92 -5.25 0.16
C GLU A 49 7.23 -4.11 -0.60
N ILE A 50 6.12 -4.40 -1.29
CA ILE A 50 5.30 -3.38 -1.95
C ILE A 50 4.62 -2.46 -0.92
N VAL A 51 4.12 -3.01 0.19
CA VAL A 51 3.61 -2.20 1.30
C VAL A 51 4.73 -1.35 1.92
N ASN A 52 5.94 -1.90 2.09
CA ASN A 52 7.10 -1.14 2.55
C ASN A 52 7.45 0.04 1.63
N ASP A 53 7.26 -0.13 0.31
CA ASP A 53 7.44 0.96 -0.65
C ASP A 53 6.37 2.04 -0.49
N ALA A 54 5.12 1.66 -0.26
CA ALA A 54 4.05 2.63 -0.03
C ALA A 54 4.26 3.43 1.26
N LEU A 55 4.67 2.76 2.35
CA LEU A 55 5.03 3.41 3.62
C LEU A 55 6.22 4.37 3.43
N GLY A 56 7.28 3.89 2.78
CA GLY A 56 8.48 4.69 2.48
C GLY A 56 8.17 5.89 1.59
N ALA A 57 7.30 5.74 0.59
CA ALA A 57 6.90 6.83 -0.29
C ALA A 57 6.18 7.95 0.48
N VAL A 58 5.30 7.61 1.43
CA VAL A 58 4.62 8.63 2.26
C VAL A 58 5.61 9.36 3.15
N LEU A 59 6.55 8.65 3.76
CA LEU A 59 7.62 9.27 4.58
C LEU A 59 8.50 10.17 3.73
N LEU A 60 8.92 9.72 2.54
CA LEU A 60 9.72 10.52 1.61
C LEU A 60 8.99 11.81 1.20
N VAL A 61 7.69 11.71 0.89
CA VAL A 61 6.86 12.87 0.55
C VAL A 61 6.81 13.83 1.74
N LYS A 62 6.48 13.36 2.93
CA LYS A 62 6.40 14.22 4.13
C LYS A 62 7.72 14.89 4.47
N ASP A 63 8.84 14.21 4.26
CA ASP A 63 10.18 14.76 4.53
C ASP A 63 10.59 15.84 3.54
N ASN A 64 10.10 15.79 2.30
CA ASN A 64 10.59 16.64 1.21
C ASN A 64 9.56 17.63 0.64
N ILE A 65 8.27 17.44 0.90
CA ILE A 65 7.20 18.14 0.18
C ILE A 65 7.20 19.66 0.41
N ALA A 66 7.75 20.13 1.53
CA ALA A 66 7.87 21.56 1.82
C ALA A 66 8.68 22.30 0.75
N SER A 67 9.70 21.66 0.16
CA SER A 67 10.51 22.24 -0.92
C SER A 67 9.73 22.43 -2.24
N TYR A 68 8.58 21.77 -2.35
CA TYR A 68 7.64 21.88 -3.47
C TYR A 68 6.41 22.73 -3.14
N GLY A 69 6.40 23.39 -1.98
CA GLY A 69 5.30 24.26 -1.53
C GLY A 69 4.15 23.49 -0.86
N GLY A 70 4.30 22.20 -0.59
CA GLY A 70 3.33 21.38 0.13
C GLY A 70 3.52 21.44 1.64
N ASP A 71 2.49 21.06 2.38
CA ASP A 71 2.48 20.98 3.83
C ASP A 71 2.56 19.51 4.28
N PRO A 72 3.64 19.05 4.95
CA PRO A 72 3.80 17.68 5.40
C PRO A 72 2.74 17.24 6.44
N TYR A 73 2.04 18.17 7.06
CA TYR A 73 0.97 17.90 8.02
C TYR A 73 -0.43 17.92 7.39
N ARG A 74 -0.51 18.16 6.07
CA ARG A 74 -1.76 18.20 5.29
C ARG A 74 -1.69 17.25 4.10
N VAL A 75 -1.57 15.97 4.40
CA VAL A 75 -1.41 14.89 3.40
C VAL A 75 -2.71 14.09 3.29
N ALA A 76 -3.20 13.92 2.08
CA ALA A 76 -4.28 12.97 1.78
C ALA A 76 -3.75 11.86 0.87
N LEU A 77 -4.23 10.64 1.08
CA LEU A 77 -3.90 9.49 0.24
C LEU A 77 -5.05 9.15 -0.70
N THR A 78 -4.73 8.72 -1.89
CA THR A 78 -5.73 8.17 -2.80
C THR A 78 -5.11 7.07 -3.66
N GLY A 79 -5.95 6.16 -4.10
CA GLY A 79 -5.58 5.08 -5.01
C GLY A 79 -6.80 4.31 -5.47
N ASP A 80 -6.59 3.49 -6.47
CA ASP A 80 -7.59 2.62 -7.05
C ASP A 80 -7.14 1.16 -7.00
N SER A 81 -8.07 0.19 -6.80
CA SER A 81 -7.76 -1.24 -6.79
C SER A 81 -6.57 -1.58 -5.87
N ALA A 82 -5.48 -2.13 -6.40
CA ALA A 82 -4.24 -2.38 -5.66
C ALA A 82 -3.65 -1.11 -5.03
N GLY A 83 -3.80 0.05 -5.67
CA GLY A 83 -3.37 1.34 -5.10
C GLY A 83 -4.22 1.79 -3.92
N ALA A 84 -5.53 1.50 -3.93
CA ALA A 84 -6.39 1.74 -2.78
C ALA A 84 -6.04 0.82 -1.60
N HIS A 85 -5.66 -0.44 -1.88
CA HIS A 85 -5.08 -1.33 -0.87
C HIS A 85 -3.85 -0.67 -0.21
N LEU A 86 -2.89 -0.19 -1.01
CA LEU A 86 -1.66 0.43 -0.49
C LEU A 86 -1.95 1.69 0.33
N ALA A 87 -2.86 2.54 -0.14
CA ALA A 87 -3.29 3.73 0.62
C ALA A 87 -3.93 3.33 1.97
N ALA A 88 -4.82 2.32 1.97
CA ALA A 88 -5.42 1.78 3.19
C ALA A 88 -4.39 1.11 4.11
N ALA A 89 -3.40 0.43 3.54
CA ALA A 89 -2.31 -0.17 4.30
C ALA A 89 -1.49 0.90 5.05
N VAL A 90 -1.17 2.02 4.43
CA VAL A 90 -0.52 3.15 5.13
C VAL A 90 -1.37 3.63 6.30
N VAL A 91 -2.68 3.78 6.09
CA VAL A 91 -3.62 4.26 7.12
C VAL A 91 -3.73 3.28 8.28
N ASN A 92 -3.91 1.98 8.01
CA ASN A 92 -4.25 1.00 9.04
C ASN A 92 -3.02 0.30 9.64
N LEU A 93 -1.96 0.11 8.84
CA LEU A 93 -0.76 -0.64 9.26
C LEU A 93 0.40 0.26 9.70
N GLY A 94 0.25 1.59 9.58
CA GLY A 94 1.32 2.55 9.86
C GLY A 94 1.88 2.53 11.29
N LEU A 95 1.24 1.84 12.23
CA LEU A 95 1.75 1.60 13.58
C LEU A 95 2.49 0.24 13.72
N ASN A 96 2.36 -0.65 12.75
CA ASN A 96 2.97 -1.98 12.76
C ASN A 96 4.39 -1.98 12.16
N LEU A 97 5.12 -0.88 12.38
CA LEU A 97 6.48 -0.73 11.89
C LEU A 97 7.47 -1.35 12.87
N SER A 98 8.42 -2.10 12.35
CA SER A 98 9.47 -2.70 13.16
C SER A 98 10.62 -3.15 12.27
N SER A 99 11.83 -3.19 12.83
CA SER A 99 13.00 -3.78 12.18
C SER A 99 12.97 -5.32 12.15
N ARG A 100 11.94 -5.96 12.69
CA ARG A 100 11.82 -7.42 12.73
C ARG A 100 11.28 -7.94 11.41
N ASP A 101 11.91 -8.99 10.91
CA ASP A 101 11.47 -9.69 9.73
C ASP A 101 10.38 -10.76 10.04
N TYR A 102 9.87 -11.42 9.02
CA TYR A 102 8.82 -12.45 9.07
C TYR A 102 9.06 -13.63 10.00
N ALA A 103 10.30 -13.87 10.42
CA ALA A 103 10.73 -15.12 11.03
C ALA A 103 10.02 -15.45 12.36
N GLN A 104 9.18 -14.57 12.87
CA GLN A 104 8.53 -14.69 14.17
C GLN A 104 6.99 -14.64 14.15
N ASN A 105 6.35 -15.01 13.04
CA ASN A 105 4.88 -15.08 12.89
C ASN A 105 4.11 -13.75 13.04
N ASN A 106 4.80 -12.62 13.11
CA ASN A 106 4.18 -11.31 13.09
C ASN A 106 4.73 -10.54 11.90
N LEU A 107 3.87 -10.19 10.96
CA LEU A 107 4.23 -9.36 9.83
C LEU A 107 4.56 -7.96 10.35
N ALA A 108 5.83 -7.62 10.35
CA ALA A 108 6.32 -6.29 10.64
C ALA A 108 6.71 -5.60 9.33
N PHE A 109 6.49 -4.30 9.26
CA PHE A 109 6.79 -3.52 8.08
C PHE A 109 8.02 -2.66 8.29
N GLN A 110 8.90 -2.69 7.29
CA GLN A 110 10.11 -1.88 7.23
C GLN A 110 9.97 -0.92 6.04
N PRO A 111 9.61 0.35 6.26
CA PRO A 111 9.51 1.31 5.16
C PRO A 111 10.77 1.33 4.32
N SER A 112 10.64 1.38 2.98
CA SER A 112 11.78 1.42 2.05
C SER A 112 12.55 2.75 2.11
N TYR A 113 11.98 3.75 2.77
CA TYR A 113 12.61 5.03 3.10
C TYR A 113 12.30 5.39 4.55
N LEU A 114 13.30 5.88 5.26
CA LEU A 114 13.17 6.49 6.58
C LEU A 114 13.86 7.86 6.55
N PRO A 115 13.28 8.89 7.20
CA PRO A 115 13.97 10.16 7.39
C PRO A 115 15.30 9.98 8.11
N GLU A 116 16.25 10.86 7.83
CA GLU A 116 17.60 10.76 8.39
C GLU A 116 17.59 10.70 9.93
N GLY A 117 18.26 9.70 10.48
CA GLY A 117 18.37 9.49 11.92
C GLY A 117 17.15 8.84 12.58
N MET A 118 16.08 8.50 11.84
CA MET A 118 14.90 7.83 12.38
C MET A 118 14.95 6.31 12.18
N THR A 119 14.39 5.57 13.13
CA THR A 119 14.10 4.14 12.99
C THR A 119 12.61 3.92 12.67
N ALA A 120 12.28 2.73 12.18
CA ALA A 120 10.89 2.35 11.92
C ALA A 120 10.03 2.44 13.20
N GLU A 121 10.59 1.99 14.33
CA GLU A 121 9.92 2.06 15.63
C GLU A 121 9.65 3.51 16.07
N GLN A 122 10.59 4.42 15.85
CA GLN A 122 10.38 5.84 16.15
C GLN A 122 9.29 6.44 15.27
N VAL A 123 9.27 6.12 13.96
CA VAL A 123 8.19 6.55 13.07
C VAL A 123 6.84 6.06 13.55
N ALA A 124 6.74 4.81 14.05
CA ALA A 124 5.49 4.27 14.61
C ALA A 124 5.08 5.00 15.89
N VAL A 125 6.01 5.23 16.82
CA VAL A 125 5.74 5.94 18.08
C VAL A 125 5.29 7.38 17.86
N ASP A 126 5.90 8.07 16.90
CA ASP A 126 5.61 9.48 16.59
C ASP A 126 4.43 9.63 15.63
N ASP A 127 3.74 8.54 15.26
CA ASP A 127 2.70 8.49 14.22
C ASP A 127 3.14 9.21 12.92
N GLY A 128 4.40 8.97 12.52
CA GLY A 128 5.02 9.64 11.39
C GLY A 128 4.30 9.41 10.05
N LEU A 129 3.47 8.36 9.98
CA LEU A 129 2.61 8.05 8.83
C LEU A 129 1.18 8.61 8.95
N ALA A 130 0.90 9.46 9.93
CA ALA A 130 -0.40 10.13 10.04
C ALA A 130 -0.72 10.94 8.79
N VAL A 131 -1.92 10.76 8.27
CA VAL A 131 -2.48 11.49 7.13
C VAL A 131 -3.86 12.03 7.50
N GLN A 132 -4.36 13.02 6.78
CA GLN A 132 -5.55 13.76 7.16
C GLN A 132 -6.81 13.28 6.46
N ALA A 133 -6.68 12.52 5.37
CA ALA A 133 -7.80 11.88 4.67
C ALA A 133 -7.31 10.75 3.77
N ALA A 134 -8.22 9.84 3.40
CA ALA A 134 -7.98 8.86 2.35
C ALA A 134 -9.20 8.72 1.44
N VAL A 135 -8.97 8.61 0.13
CA VAL A 135 -9.99 8.31 -0.88
C VAL A 135 -9.61 7.01 -1.57
N LEU A 136 -10.41 5.97 -1.34
CA LEU A 136 -10.08 4.59 -1.64
C LEU A 136 -11.12 4.03 -2.63
N SER A 137 -10.71 3.80 -3.88
CA SER A 137 -11.61 3.36 -4.93
C SER A 137 -11.43 1.86 -5.19
N TYR A 138 -12.51 1.09 -4.98
CA TYR A 138 -12.60 -0.36 -5.26
C TYR A 138 -11.34 -1.16 -4.87
N GLY A 139 -10.86 -0.93 -3.65
CA GLY A 139 -9.61 -1.51 -3.16
C GLY A 139 -9.72 -2.98 -2.74
N VAL A 140 -8.61 -3.69 -2.86
CA VAL A 140 -8.46 -5.06 -2.34
C VAL A 140 -8.13 -4.98 -0.84
N PHE A 141 -9.13 -4.77 0.00
CA PHE A 141 -8.93 -4.59 1.44
C PHE A 141 -8.78 -5.90 2.21
N ASP A 142 -9.22 -7.03 1.63
CA ASP A 142 -9.01 -8.39 2.12
C ASP A 142 -8.17 -9.20 1.13
N VAL A 143 -6.85 -9.18 1.32
CA VAL A 143 -5.89 -9.92 0.50
C VAL A 143 -6.07 -11.43 0.69
N ALA A 144 -6.43 -11.88 1.90
CA ALA A 144 -6.69 -13.30 2.16
C ALA A 144 -7.91 -13.79 1.35
N GLY A 145 -8.99 -13.01 1.32
CA GLY A 145 -10.16 -13.29 0.49
C GLY A 145 -9.83 -13.30 -1.00
N SER A 146 -9.06 -12.33 -1.47
CA SER A 146 -8.61 -12.23 -2.88
C SER A 146 -7.76 -13.44 -3.30
N ALA A 147 -6.80 -13.86 -2.46
CA ALA A 147 -5.98 -15.05 -2.71
C ALA A 147 -6.85 -16.31 -2.74
N GLY A 148 -7.79 -16.46 -1.80
CA GLY A 148 -8.77 -17.55 -1.78
C GLY A 148 -9.71 -17.54 -2.99
N GLY A 149 -10.02 -16.35 -3.53
CA GLY A 149 -10.77 -16.14 -4.77
C GLY A 149 -10.01 -16.44 -6.05
N GLY A 150 -8.73 -16.83 -5.96
CA GLY A 150 -7.92 -17.28 -7.10
C GLY A 150 -7.01 -16.23 -7.70
N PHE A 151 -6.73 -15.13 -7.01
CA PHE A 151 -5.76 -14.14 -7.48
C PHE A 151 -4.41 -14.75 -7.82
N GLU A 152 -3.94 -15.71 -7.03
CA GLU A 152 -2.67 -16.41 -7.20
C GLU A 152 -2.74 -17.58 -8.20
N SER A 153 -3.91 -17.83 -8.78
CA SER A 153 -4.11 -18.92 -9.72
C SER A 153 -3.41 -18.68 -11.05
N TRP A 154 -2.91 -19.77 -11.64
CA TRP A 154 -2.37 -19.77 -13.01
C TRP A 154 -3.43 -19.36 -14.07
N LYS A 155 -4.70 -19.34 -13.72
CA LYS A 155 -5.79 -18.86 -14.59
C LYS A 155 -5.95 -17.35 -14.57
N ASN A 156 -5.33 -16.64 -13.60
CA ASN A 156 -5.43 -15.19 -13.52
C ASN A 156 -4.52 -14.54 -14.57
N PRO A 157 -5.11 -13.84 -15.58
CA PRO A 157 -4.34 -13.27 -16.67
C PRO A 157 -3.43 -12.11 -16.26
N PHE A 158 -3.69 -11.45 -15.13
CA PHE A 158 -2.87 -10.32 -14.65
C PHE A 158 -1.40 -10.68 -14.50
N TRP A 159 -1.08 -11.91 -14.06
CA TRP A 159 0.30 -12.37 -13.92
C TRP A 159 1.04 -12.35 -15.26
N TYR A 160 0.41 -12.85 -16.31
CA TYR A 160 1.04 -12.93 -17.64
C TYR A 160 1.14 -11.56 -18.31
N VAL A 161 0.13 -10.70 -18.15
CA VAL A 161 0.17 -9.31 -18.63
C VAL A 161 1.28 -8.54 -17.92
N GLY A 162 1.51 -8.80 -16.63
CA GLY A 162 2.64 -8.25 -15.86
C GLY A 162 4.00 -8.87 -16.16
N GLY A 163 4.07 -9.81 -17.12
CA GLY A 163 5.33 -10.50 -17.44
C GLY A 163 5.84 -11.41 -16.32
N ALA A 164 4.95 -11.87 -15.43
CA ALA A 164 5.25 -12.64 -14.24
C ALA A 164 4.63 -14.05 -14.31
N LEU A 165 5.11 -14.94 -13.48
CA LEU A 165 4.52 -16.26 -13.30
C LEU A 165 3.67 -16.29 -12.01
N PRO A 166 2.47 -16.90 -12.06
CA PRO A 166 1.61 -17.03 -10.88
C PRO A 166 2.31 -17.75 -9.73
N ARG A 167 2.19 -17.16 -8.55
CA ARG A 167 2.71 -17.68 -7.28
C ARG A 167 2.02 -17.02 -6.10
N GLY A 168 2.30 -17.44 -4.89
CA GLY A 168 1.91 -16.72 -3.69
C GLY A 168 2.47 -15.29 -3.67
N VAL A 169 1.68 -14.33 -3.20
CA VAL A 169 2.11 -12.91 -3.10
C VAL A 169 3.27 -12.70 -2.12
N PHE A 170 3.54 -13.69 -1.27
CA PHE A 170 4.71 -13.74 -0.37
C PHE A 170 5.86 -14.62 -0.88
N GLY A 171 5.79 -15.11 -2.11
CA GLY A 171 6.76 -16.04 -2.70
C GLY A 171 6.23 -17.46 -2.83
N GLY A 172 7.01 -18.34 -3.46
CA GLY A 172 6.60 -19.71 -3.75
C GLY A 172 6.43 -20.62 -2.52
N ASP A 173 7.12 -20.29 -1.43
CA ASP A 173 7.12 -21.11 -0.20
C ASP A 173 5.96 -20.77 0.76
N TYR A 174 5.25 -19.67 0.51
CA TYR A 174 4.17 -19.17 1.34
C TYR A 174 2.85 -19.20 0.58
N SER A 175 1.84 -19.83 1.16
CA SER A 175 0.49 -19.86 0.61
C SER A 175 -0.54 -19.47 1.66
N LEU A 176 -1.73 -19.09 1.21
CA LEU A 176 -2.84 -18.80 2.13
C LEU A 176 -3.16 -19.99 3.06
N GLN A 177 -2.97 -21.24 2.59
CA GLN A 177 -3.22 -22.43 3.40
C GLN A 177 -2.14 -22.66 4.46
N SER A 178 -0.87 -22.40 4.12
CA SER A 178 0.26 -22.66 5.04
C SER A 178 0.51 -21.49 6.00
N HIS A 179 0.25 -20.24 5.57
CA HIS A 179 0.58 -19.01 6.30
C HIS A 179 -0.54 -17.97 6.19
N PRO A 180 -1.79 -18.28 6.63
CA PRO A 180 -2.91 -17.35 6.53
C PRO A 180 -2.70 -16.04 7.31
N GLU A 181 -1.84 -16.07 8.33
CA GLU A 181 -1.48 -14.89 9.14
C GLU A 181 -0.76 -13.81 8.32
N LEU A 182 0.09 -14.20 7.35
CA LEU A 182 0.77 -13.24 6.48
C LEU A 182 -0.23 -12.50 5.59
N TYR A 183 -1.18 -13.22 4.99
CA TYR A 183 -2.23 -12.64 4.14
C TYR A 183 -3.14 -11.71 4.92
N ARG A 184 -3.53 -12.09 6.13
CA ARG A 184 -4.28 -11.21 7.03
C ARG A 184 -3.45 -10.02 7.47
N GLY A 185 -2.14 -10.20 7.72
CA GLY A 185 -1.24 -9.15 8.13
C GLY A 185 -1.11 -8.01 7.13
N VAL A 186 -1.21 -8.27 5.81
CA VAL A 186 -1.22 -7.23 4.76
C VAL A 186 -2.61 -6.77 4.36
N SER A 187 -3.67 -7.35 4.92
CA SER A 187 -5.06 -7.00 4.63
C SER A 187 -5.51 -5.82 5.49
N PRO A 188 -5.72 -4.61 4.96
CA PRO A 188 -6.18 -3.49 5.75
C PRO A 188 -7.47 -3.76 6.54
N ALA A 189 -8.39 -4.54 5.98
CA ALA A 189 -9.66 -4.88 6.64
C ALA A 189 -9.48 -5.72 7.93
N HIS A 190 -8.40 -6.46 8.05
CA HIS A 190 -8.10 -7.26 9.25
C HIS A 190 -7.24 -6.53 10.28
N ASN A 191 -6.78 -5.31 9.96
CA ASN A 191 -5.83 -4.54 10.77
C ASN A 191 -6.33 -3.12 11.04
N ILE A 192 -7.63 -2.95 11.20
CA ILE A 192 -8.22 -1.68 11.59
C ILE A 192 -7.91 -1.44 13.07
N PRO A 193 -7.10 -0.43 13.42
CA PRO A 193 -6.80 -0.15 14.82
C PRO A 193 -8.06 0.27 15.57
N THR A 194 -8.14 -0.04 16.84
CA THR A 194 -9.20 0.47 17.70
C THR A 194 -9.03 1.98 17.91
N ALA A 195 -10.12 2.66 18.25
CA ALA A 195 -10.09 4.11 18.50
C ALA A 195 -9.19 4.52 19.68
N THR A 196 -8.84 3.56 20.56
CA THR A 196 -7.89 3.77 21.66
C THR A 196 -6.42 3.60 21.23
N GLU A 197 -6.18 2.87 20.17
CA GLU A 197 -4.83 2.70 19.60
C GLU A 197 -4.50 3.83 18.64
N ARG A 198 -5.42 4.17 17.75
CA ARG A 198 -5.23 5.25 16.77
C ARG A 198 -6.55 5.81 16.30
N LEU A 199 -6.67 7.13 16.28
CA LEU A 199 -7.77 7.80 15.61
C LEU A 199 -7.50 7.85 14.10
N LEU A 200 -8.28 7.08 13.33
CA LEU A 200 -8.15 7.07 11.88
C LEU A 200 -8.65 8.37 11.25
N PRO A 201 -8.03 8.82 10.15
CA PRO A 201 -8.52 9.96 9.40
C PRO A 201 -9.87 9.65 8.72
N PRO A 202 -10.65 10.67 8.32
CA PRO A 202 -11.81 10.47 7.46
C PRO A 202 -11.43 9.69 6.19
N GLN A 203 -12.25 8.69 5.84
CA GLN A 203 -12.06 7.86 4.65
C GLN A 203 -13.31 7.87 3.79
N LEU A 204 -13.12 8.04 2.48
CA LEU A 204 -14.15 7.83 1.47
C LEU A 204 -13.83 6.55 0.70
N LEU A 205 -14.70 5.56 0.84
CA LEU A 205 -14.61 4.31 0.08
C LEU A 205 -15.65 4.34 -1.05
N THR A 206 -15.20 4.06 -2.26
CA THR A 206 -16.07 3.95 -3.43
C THR A 206 -15.91 2.60 -4.07
N VAL A 207 -17.03 2.03 -4.55
CA VAL A 207 -17.07 0.71 -5.23
C VAL A 207 -18.16 0.74 -6.29
N GLY A 208 -17.97 0.03 -7.37
CA GLY A 208 -19.01 -0.15 -8.38
C GLY A 208 -20.11 -1.09 -7.87
N SER A 209 -21.35 -0.90 -8.32
CA SER A 209 -22.49 -1.74 -7.93
C SER A 209 -22.36 -3.19 -8.42
N GLU A 210 -21.51 -3.42 -9.42
CA GLU A 210 -21.23 -4.73 -10.03
C GLU A 210 -19.88 -5.32 -9.56
N ASP A 211 -19.16 -4.63 -8.72
CA ASP A 211 -17.93 -5.16 -8.09
C ASP A 211 -18.32 -6.20 -7.02
N SER A 212 -17.88 -7.43 -7.20
CA SER A 212 -18.15 -8.58 -6.32
C SER A 212 -16.86 -9.19 -5.78
#